data_827fbefb4c8655fb5298468dae4ada17
#
_entry.id   827fbefb4c8655fb5298468dae4ada17
#
_cell.length_a   1.000
_cell.length_b   1.000
_cell.length_c   1.000
_cell.angle_alpha   90.00
_cell.angle_beta   90.00
_cell.angle_gamma   90.00
#
_symmetry.space_group_name_H-M   'P 1'
#
loop_
_entity.id
_entity.type
_entity.pdbx_description
1 polymer ?
#
loop_
_entity_poly.entity_id
_entity_poly.type
_entity_poly.pdbx_seq_one_letter_code
_entity_poly.pdbx_strand_id
1 'polypeptide(L)'
;IIINMYMKKVTTLLASLALGWCCMTTTATAATVAGFEVADLKAGFTTTDGSDPALTIGATTPIALAGVDLGLELGLGVNGDDVLIDTNVTYDAFSFGATTVFATAGVGLNWLDTDSLGFDVRVGPGISYKLEDGKSIFATYTFGYDFDASDTDTQLRVGVAFKF
;
A
#
# COMPACT_ATOMS: atom_id res chain seq x y z
N ILE A 1 2.20 -16.76 -23.87
CA ILE A 1 1.60 -17.92 -23.16
C ILE A 1 2.44 -18.31 -21.92
N ILE A 2 3.79 -18.37 -22.01
CA ILE A 2 4.66 -18.79 -20.90
C ILE A 2 4.69 -17.72 -19.79
N ILE A 3 4.77 -16.43 -20.14
CA ILE A 3 4.79 -15.32 -19.18
C ILE A 3 3.51 -15.25 -18.37
N ASN A 4 2.36 -15.44 -19.02
CA ASN A 4 1.03 -15.43 -18.36
C ASN A 4 0.88 -16.58 -17.35
N MET A 5 1.52 -17.71 -17.58
CA MET A 5 1.51 -18.84 -16.65
C MET A 5 2.41 -18.59 -15.42
N TYR A 6 3.51 -17.87 -15.59
CA TYR A 6 4.38 -17.46 -14.47
C TYR A 6 3.74 -16.37 -13.61
N MET A 7 3.10 -15.37 -14.24
CA MET A 7 2.39 -14.30 -13.53
C MET A 7 1.26 -14.85 -12.64
N LYS A 8 0.42 -15.75 -13.16
CA LYS A 8 -0.63 -16.41 -12.34
C LYS A 8 -0.05 -17.16 -11.15
N LYS A 9 1.10 -17.82 -11.29
CA LYS A 9 1.76 -18.50 -10.18
C LYS A 9 2.33 -17.54 -9.15
N VAL A 10 2.89 -16.39 -9.59
CA VAL A 10 3.39 -15.34 -8.71
C VAL A 10 2.24 -14.68 -7.95
N THR A 11 1.13 -14.38 -8.61
CA THR A 11 -0.06 -13.82 -7.97
C THR A 11 -0.64 -14.76 -6.91
N THR A 12 -0.74 -16.06 -7.22
CA THR A 12 -1.22 -17.07 -6.25
C THR A 12 -0.25 -17.21 -5.07
N LEU A 13 1.06 -17.15 -5.32
CA LEU A 13 2.09 -17.23 -4.26
C LEU A 13 2.05 -16.01 -3.35
N LEU A 14 1.93 -14.80 -3.92
CA LEU A 14 1.82 -13.56 -3.15
C LEU A 14 0.53 -13.49 -2.34
N ALA A 15 -0.60 -13.90 -2.92
CA ALA A 15 -1.87 -13.97 -2.21
C ALA A 15 -1.84 -14.99 -1.07
N SER A 16 -1.20 -16.15 -1.26
CA SER A 16 -1.05 -17.16 -0.19
C SER A 16 -0.06 -16.72 0.89
N LEU A 17 0.99 -15.98 0.56
CA LEU A 17 1.90 -15.37 1.52
C LEU A 17 1.20 -14.28 2.36
N ALA A 18 0.40 -13.43 1.73
CA ALA A 18 -0.36 -12.39 2.41
C ALA A 18 -1.41 -13.00 3.35
N LEU A 19 -2.16 -14.01 2.89
CA LEU A 19 -3.15 -14.74 3.70
C LEU A 19 -2.50 -15.57 4.80
N GLY A 20 -1.38 -16.21 4.53
CA GLY A 20 -0.64 -16.99 5.53
C GLY A 20 -0.07 -16.10 6.65
N TRP A 21 0.34 -14.89 6.33
CA TRP A 21 0.85 -13.95 7.31
C TRP A 21 -0.26 -13.29 8.15
N CYS A 22 -1.45 -13.12 7.60
CA CYS A 22 -2.62 -12.64 8.37
C CYS A 22 -3.03 -13.61 9.51
N CYS A 23 -2.62 -14.87 9.44
CA CYS A 23 -2.93 -15.89 10.46
C CYS A 23 -1.88 -16.03 11.56
N MET A 24 -0.73 -15.37 11.45
CA MET A 24 0.30 -15.41 12.49
C MET A 24 -0.03 -14.42 13.61
N THR A 25 -0.67 -14.91 14.67
CA THR A 25 -0.74 -14.21 15.95
C THR A 25 0.61 -14.30 16.65
N THR A 26 1.52 -13.41 16.31
CA THR A 26 2.76 -13.27 17.05
C THR A 26 2.78 -11.92 17.74
N THR A 27 3.21 -11.90 18.99
CA THR A 27 3.73 -10.70 19.66
C THR A 27 4.97 -10.25 18.85
N ALA A 28 4.75 -9.45 17.84
CA ALA A 28 5.80 -9.07 16.93
C ALA A 28 6.66 -7.97 17.55
N THR A 29 7.89 -8.26 17.77
CA THR A 29 8.98 -7.30 17.82
C THR A 29 9.16 -6.73 16.40
N ALA A 30 9.43 -5.42 16.27
CA ALA A 30 9.68 -4.77 14.99
C ALA A 30 10.55 -5.65 14.08
N ALA A 31 10.02 -6.01 12.92
CA ALA A 31 10.73 -6.86 11.98
C ALA A 31 11.73 -6.00 11.20
N THR A 32 13.00 -6.39 11.19
CA THR A 32 13.99 -5.73 10.34
C THR A 32 14.10 -6.49 9.02
N VAL A 33 13.69 -5.85 7.94
CA VAL A 33 13.80 -6.40 6.58
C VAL A 33 14.81 -5.58 5.79
N ALA A 34 15.87 -6.22 5.31
CA ALA A 34 16.97 -5.59 4.56
C ALA A 34 17.59 -4.37 5.28
N GLY A 35 17.59 -4.36 6.62
CA GLY A 35 18.14 -3.25 7.42
C GLY A 35 17.14 -2.13 7.72
N PHE A 36 15.91 -2.22 7.25
CA PHE A 36 14.83 -1.28 7.56
C PHE A 36 13.93 -1.83 8.66
N GLU A 37 13.60 -0.98 9.62
CA GLU A 37 12.62 -1.30 10.66
C GLU A 37 11.22 -1.21 10.07
N VAL A 38 10.50 -2.33 10.04
CA VAL A 38 9.10 -2.37 9.57
C VAL A 38 8.19 -2.15 10.77
N ALA A 39 7.46 -1.02 10.77
CA ALA A 39 6.51 -0.69 11.82
C ALA A 39 5.13 -1.32 11.59
N ASP A 40 4.69 -1.33 10.33
CA ASP A 40 3.37 -1.85 9.96
C ASP A 40 3.46 -2.69 8.69
N LEU A 41 2.67 -3.76 8.63
CA LEU A 41 2.32 -4.44 7.39
C LEU A 41 0.88 -4.11 7.04
N LYS A 42 0.62 -3.84 5.78
CA LYS A 42 -0.70 -3.48 5.27
C LYS A 42 -1.17 -4.50 4.23
N ALA A 43 -2.45 -4.83 4.26
CA ALA A 43 -3.10 -5.61 3.22
C ALA A 43 -4.46 -4.98 2.91
N GLY A 44 -4.83 -4.92 1.64
CA GLY A 44 -6.07 -4.27 1.25
C GLY A 44 -6.38 -4.37 -0.23
N PHE A 45 -7.31 -3.54 -0.64
CA PHE A 45 -7.72 -3.40 -2.02
C PHE A 45 -7.57 -1.95 -2.45
N THR A 46 -7.15 -1.76 -3.68
CA THR A 46 -7.02 -0.47 -4.32
C THR A 46 -7.82 -0.48 -5.61
N THR A 47 -8.60 0.56 -5.85
CA THR A 47 -9.27 0.80 -7.13
C THR A 47 -8.89 2.18 -7.65
N THR A 48 -8.67 2.29 -8.94
CA THR A 48 -8.36 3.55 -9.64
C THR A 48 -9.51 3.85 -10.58
N ASP A 49 -10.11 5.05 -10.44
CA ASP A 49 -11.26 5.52 -11.23
C ASP A 49 -12.45 4.54 -11.30
N GLY A 50 -12.63 3.77 -10.21
CA GLY A 50 -13.68 2.76 -10.14
C GLY A 50 -13.43 1.51 -10.98
N SER A 51 -12.19 1.29 -11.43
CA SER A 51 -11.76 0.06 -12.10
C SER A 51 -11.85 -1.16 -11.17
N ASP A 52 -11.61 -2.35 -11.71
CA ASP A 52 -11.52 -3.57 -10.94
C ASP A 52 -10.47 -3.46 -9.84
N PRO A 53 -10.79 -3.90 -8.60
CA PRO A 53 -9.91 -3.70 -7.47
C PRO A 53 -8.65 -4.58 -7.58
N ALA A 54 -7.49 -3.97 -7.37
CA ALA A 54 -6.22 -4.65 -7.16
C ALA A 54 -6.08 -5.10 -5.71
N LEU A 55 -5.59 -6.31 -5.48
CA LEU A 55 -5.13 -6.73 -4.15
C LEU A 55 -3.77 -6.08 -3.87
N THR A 56 -3.65 -5.41 -2.73
CA THR A 56 -2.43 -4.70 -2.34
C THR A 56 -1.86 -5.21 -1.02
N ILE A 57 -0.55 -5.29 -0.96
CA ILE A 57 0.22 -5.48 0.27
C ILE A 57 1.26 -4.36 0.38
N GLY A 58 1.62 -3.98 1.59
CA GLY A 58 2.61 -2.93 1.81
C GLY A 58 3.29 -3.06 3.16
N ALA A 59 4.42 -2.40 3.30
CA ALA A 59 5.16 -2.27 4.53
C ALA A 59 5.48 -0.80 4.78
N THR A 60 5.31 -0.35 6.03
CA THR A 60 5.63 1.02 6.43
C THR A 60 6.83 1.00 7.37
N THR A 61 7.79 1.89 7.12
CA THR A 61 8.93 2.15 8.00
C THR A 61 8.86 3.59 8.50
N PRO A 62 9.12 3.85 9.81
CA PRO A 62 9.21 5.22 10.30
C PRO A 62 10.48 5.88 9.76
N ILE A 63 10.36 7.14 9.35
CA ILE A 63 11.47 7.99 8.94
C ILE A 63 11.32 9.35 9.61
N ALA A 64 12.45 10.02 9.85
CA ALA A 64 12.46 11.41 10.31
C ALA A 64 13.11 12.29 9.23
N LEU A 65 12.37 13.29 8.78
CA LEU A 65 12.87 14.25 7.81
C LEU A 65 12.74 15.68 8.37
N ALA A 66 13.86 16.37 8.52
CA ALA A 66 13.92 17.73 9.07
C ALA A 66 13.19 17.88 10.43
N GLY A 67 13.20 16.86 11.27
CA GLY A 67 12.55 16.85 12.58
C GLY A 67 11.05 16.57 12.55
N VAL A 68 10.52 16.15 11.40
CA VAL A 68 9.13 15.69 11.23
C VAL A 68 9.13 14.18 11.12
N ASP A 69 8.31 13.53 11.95
CA ASP A 69 8.11 12.08 11.89
C ASP A 69 7.14 11.75 10.76
N LEU A 70 7.57 10.85 9.89
CA LEU A 70 6.85 10.41 8.71
C LEU A 70 6.84 8.88 8.63
N GLY A 71 5.89 8.32 7.91
CA GLY A 71 5.92 6.93 7.49
C GLY A 71 6.32 6.83 6.03
N LEU A 72 7.31 6.00 5.70
CA LEU A 72 7.62 5.62 4.33
C LEU A 72 6.97 4.25 4.06
N GLU A 73 6.07 4.19 3.12
CA GLU A 73 5.37 2.98 2.71
C GLU A 73 5.86 2.49 1.35
N LEU A 74 6.17 1.21 1.26
CA LEU A 74 6.35 0.51 0.01
C LEU A 74 5.18 -0.45 -0.18
N GLY A 75 4.51 -0.37 -1.32
CA GLY A 75 3.35 -1.17 -1.67
C GLY A 75 3.55 -1.94 -2.96
N LEU A 76 2.89 -3.09 -3.03
CA LEU A 76 2.76 -3.91 -4.23
C LEU A 76 1.29 -4.26 -4.40
N GLY A 77 0.75 -3.98 -5.58
CA GLY A 77 -0.61 -4.33 -5.97
C GLY A 77 -0.61 -5.25 -7.18
N VAL A 78 -1.62 -6.11 -7.28
CA VAL A 78 -1.84 -6.97 -8.43
C VAL A 78 -3.32 -7.04 -8.78
N ASN A 79 -3.62 -6.93 -10.06
CA ASN A 79 -4.95 -7.10 -10.62
C ASN A 79 -4.84 -7.79 -11.98
N GLY A 80 -5.21 -9.07 -12.04
CA GLY A 80 -5.03 -9.84 -13.27
C GLY A 80 -3.57 -9.88 -13.72
N ASP A 81 -3.30 -9.26 -14.82
CA ASP A 81 -1.95 -9.17 -15.41
C ASP A 81 -1.23 -7.85 -15.07
N ASP A 82 -1.93 -6.92 -14.38
CA ASP A 82 -1.39 -5.64 -13.98
C ASP A 82 -0.65 -5.74 -12.64
N VAL A 83 0.48 -5.06 -12.54
CA VAL A 83 1.29 -4.94 -11.33
C VAL A 83 1.50 -3.47 -11.01
N LEU A 84 1.18 -3.10 -9.77
CA LEU A 84 1.37 -1.76 -9.23
C LEU A 84 2.47 -1.80 -8.16
N ILE A 85 3.41 -0.88 -8.24
CA ILE A 85 4.43 -0.67 -7.21
C ILE A 85 4.30 0.76 -6.73
N ASP A 86 3.97 0.94 -5.45
CA ASP A 86 3.77 2.25 -4.84
C ASP A 86 4.87 2.56 -3.83
N THR A 87 5.31 3.80 -3.82
CA THR A 87 6.14 4.36 -2.74
C THR A 87 5.45 5.61 -2.23
N ASN A 88 5.02 5.59 -0.97
CA ASN A 88 4.28 6.69 -0.37
C ASN A 88 4.95 7.20 0.90
N VAL A 89 4.88 8.49 1.13
CA VAL A 89 5.19 9.14 2.40
C VAL A 89 3.88 9.51 3.08
N THR A 90 3.74 9.16 4.35
CA THR A 90 2.55 9.47 5.15
C THR A 90 2.91 10.39 6.31
N TYR A 91 2.03 11.32 6.63
CA TYR A 91 2.14 12.26 7.74
C TYR A 91 0.86 12.22 8.57
N ASP A 92 0.96 11.87 9.84
CA ASP A 92 -0.15 11.88 10.78
C ASP A 92 -0.49 13.32 11.15
N ALA A 93 -1.58 13.85 10.60
CA ALA A 93 -1.96 15.24 10.77
C ALA A 93 -2.55 15.48 12.17
N PHE A 94 -3.46 14.61 12.61
CA PHE A 94 -4.03 14.63 13.96
C PHE A 94 -4.68 13.30 14.34
N SER A 95 -4.75 13.04 15.66
CA SER A 95 -5.40 11.85 16.20
C SER A 95 -6.42 12.24 17.27
N PHE A 96 -7.55 11.54 17.30
CA PHE A 96 -8.56 11.67 18.33
C PHE A 96 -9.12 10.28 18.69
N GLY A 97 -8.93 9.89 19.93
CA GLY A 97 -9.25 8.54 20.37
C GLY A 97 -8.49 7.47 19.60
N ALA A 98 -9.21 6.53 19.02
CA ALA A 98 -8.64 5.45 18.20
C ALA A 98 -8.46 5.84 16.73
N THR A 99 -8.86 7.03 16.32
CA THR A 99 -8.85 7.49 14.93
C THR A 99 -7.65 8.39 14.68
N THR A 100 -6.93 8.17 13.59
CA THR A 100 -5.88 9.04 13.07
C THR A 100 -6.24 9.49 11.66
N VAL A 101 -6.14 10.79 11.41
CA VAL A 101 -6.24 11.37 10.07
C VAL A 101 -4.82 11.69 9.62
N PHE A 102 -4.48 11.27 8.42
CA PHE A 102 -3.16 11.45 7.86
C PHE A 102 -3.22 11.95 6.42
N ALA A 103 -2.14 12.55 5.96
CA ALA A 103 -1.91 12.88 4.57
C ALA A 103 -0.95 11.85 3.97
N THR A 104 -1.13 11.54 2.70
CA THR A 104 -0.21 10.69 1.95
C THR A 104 0.17 11.35 0.63
N ALA A 105 1.42 11.19 0.24
CA ALA A 105 1.93 11.60 -1.07
C ALA A 105 2.91 10.54 -1.57
N GLY A 106 2.87 10.24 -2.85
CA GLY A 106 3.73 9.18 -3.36
C GLY A 106 3.81 9.12 -4.87
N VAL A 107 4.53 8.11 -5.31
CA VAL A 107 4.73 7.76 -6.70
C VAL A 107 4.35 6.32 -6.93
N GLY A 108 3.75 6.03 -8.07
CA GLY A 108 3.39 4.71 -8.52
C GLY A 108 4.07 4.36 -9.84
N LEU A 109 4.37 3.07 -9.98
CA LEU A 109 4.77 2.44 -11.22
C LEU A 109 3.73 1.39 -11.55
N ASN A 110 3.09 1.54 -12.68
CA ASN A 110 2.05 0.64 -13.14
C ASN A 110 2.54 -0.14 -14.35
N TRP A 111 2.64 -1.45 -14.25
CA TRP A 111 2.82 -2.35 -15.38
C TRP A 111 1.45 -2.82 -15.82
N LEU A 112 0.99 -2.25 -16.94
CA LEU A 112 -0.28 -2.58 -17.56
C LEU A 112 -0.03 -3.58 -18.68
N ASP A 113 -0.66 -4.75 -18.59
CA ASP A 113 -0.71 -5.77 -19.63
C ASP A 113 0.69 -6.13 -20.22
N THR A 114 1.74 -6.05 -19.38
CA THR A 114 3.15 -6.36 -19.64
C THR A 114 3.87 -5.54 -20.73
N ASP A 115 3.19 -4.68 -21.47
CA ASP A 115 3.77 -3.97 -22.62
C ASP A 115 4.00 -2.47 -22.37
N SER A 116 3.39 -1.87 -21.33
CA SER A 116 3.57 -0.46 -20.98
C SER A 116 3.90 -0.28 -19.51
N LEU A 117 4.86 0.59 -19.22
CA LEU A 117 5.21 1.03 -17.88
C LEU A 117 4.65 2.43 -17.68
N GLY A 118 3.64 2.57 -16.82
CA GLY A 118 3.09 3.84 -16.42
C GLY A 118 3.77 4.41 -15.17
N PHE A 119 3.87 5.73 -15.10
CA PHE A 119 4.36 6.45 -13.93
C PHE A 119 3.34 7.49 -13.50
N ASP A 120 3.00 7.48 -12.22
CA ASP A 120 2.09 8.45 -11.63
C ASP A 120 2.62 9.07 -10.35
N VAL A 121 2.08 10.23 -10.00
CA VAL A 121 2.26 10.87 -8.70
C VAL A 121 0.90 11.07 -8.06
N ARG A 122 0.82 10.84 -6.75
CA ARG A 122 -0.45 10.89 -6.01
C ARG A 122 -0.32 11.64 -4.70
N VAL A 123 -1.39 12.31 -4.32
CA VAL A 123 -1.52 12.97 -3.02
C VAL A 123 -2.97 12.92 -2.54
N GLY A 124 -3.15 12.76 -1.24
CA GLY A 124 -4.51 12.79 -0.69
C GLY A 124 -4.58 12.52 0.81
N PRO A 125 -5.79 12.59 1.36
CA PRO A 125 -6.05 12.26 2.75
C PRO A 125 -6.21 10.76 2.98
N GLY A 126 -5.98 10.37 4.23
CA GLY A 126 -6.31 9.06 4.74
C GLY A 126 -6.85 9.12 6.15
N ILE A 127 -7.50 8.05 6.53
CA ILE A 127 -8.00 7.84 7.88
C ILE A 127 -7.67 6.42 8.31
N SER A 128 -7.26 6.25 9.56
CA SER A 128 -7.11 4.94 10.17
C SER A 128 -7.84 4.88 11.50
N TYR A 129 -8.36 3.70 11.82
CA TYR A 129 -9.02 3.42 13.08
C TYR A 129 -8.33 2.25 13.76
N LYS A 130 -7.75 2.50 14.93
CA LYS A 130 -7.04 1.49 15.72
C LYS A 130 -8.04 0.52 16.35
N LEU A 131 -7.85 -0.76 16.05
CA LEU A 131 -8.53 -1.88 16.67
C LEU A 131 -7.72 -2.36 17.89
N GLU A 132 -8.25 -3.36 18.58
CA GLU A 132 -7.49 -4.09 19.59
C GLU A 132 -6.36 -4.90 18.94
N ASP A 133 -5.38 -5.30 19.75
CA ASP A 133 -4.26 -6.19 19.34
C ASP A 133 -3.31 -5.64 18.26
N GLY A 134 -3.07 -4.32 18.24
CA GLY A 134 -2.11 -3.73 17.30
C GLY A 134 -2.56 -3.70 15.84
N LYS A 135 -3.84 -3.94 15.59
CA LYS A 135 -4.45 -3.85 14.26
C LYS A 135 -5.09 -2.48 14.03
N SER A 136 -5.19 -2.07 12.81
CA SER A 136 -6.02 -0.93 12.40
C SER A 136 -6.65 -1.17 11.04
N ILE A 137 -7.82 -0.60 10.82
CA ILE A 137 -8.40 -0.46 9.49
C ILE A 137 -8.03 0.91 8.95
N PHE A 138 -7.81 1.01 7.66
CA PHE A 138 -7.48 2.29 7.03
C PHE A 138 -8.20 2.46 5.70
N ALA A 139 -8.38 3.72 5.32
CA ALA A 139 -8.80 4.12 4.00
C ALA A 139 -7.98 5.34 3.55
N THR A 140 -7.58 5.38 2.28
CA THR A 140 -6.96 6.53 1.64
C THR A 140 -7.71 6.87 0.37
N TYR A 141 -7.82 8.16 0.10
CA TYR A 141 -8.36 8.67 -1.15
C TYR A 141 -7.36 9.65 -1.74
N THR A 142 -6.76 9.28 -2.86
CA THR A 142 -5.71 10.08 -3.48
C THR A 142 -6.12 10.55 -4.87
N PHE A 143 -5.63 11.73 -5.21
CA PHE A 143 -5.69 12.29 -6.56
C PHE A 143 -4.32 12.11 -7.19
N GLY A 144 -4.29 11.60 -8.39
CA GLY A 144 -3.08 11.31 -9.13
C GLY A 144 -3.00 12.06 -10.45
N TYR A 145 -1.81 12.06 -11.00
CA TYR A 145 -1.53 12.44 -12.37
C TYR A 145 -0.68 11.35 -13.00
N ASP A 146 -1.21 10.72 -14.03
CA ASP A 146 -0.53 9.73 -14.85
C ASP A 146 0.20 10.45 -15.98
N PHE A 147 1.53 10.30 -16.01
CA PHE A 147 2.37 10.99 -17.00
C PHE A 147 2.30 10.35 -18.38
N ASP A 148 1.98 9.08 -18.48
CA ASP A 148 1.88 8.39 -19.75
C ASP A 148 0.54 8.63 -20.45
N ALA A 149 -0.53 8.56 -19.69
CA ALA A 149 -1.85 8.92 -20.18
C ALA A 149 -2.05 10.44 -20.31
N SER A 150 -1.21 11.24 -19.63
CA SER A 150 -1.36 12.70 -19.50
C SER A 150 -2.72 13.09 -18.94
N ASP A 151 -3.21 12.33 -17.98
CA ASP A 151 -4.54 12.48 -17.39
C ASP A 151 -4.47 12.42 -15.85
N THR A 152 -5.56 12.86 -15.22
CA THR A 152 -5.75 12.77 -13.77
C THR A 152 -6.56 11.55 -13.41
N ASP A 153 -6.15 10.86 -12.35
CA ASP A 153 -6.87 9.73 -11.80
C ASP A 153 -7.25 9.94 -10.33
N THR A 154 -8.13 9.10 -9.85
CA THR A 154 -8.43 8.99 -8.42
C THR A 154 -8.25 7.57 -7.95
N GLN A 155 -7.63 7.40 -6.78
CA GLN A 155 -7.43 6.09 -6.20
C GLN A 155 -8.06 6.02 -4.82
N LEU A 156 -8.87 4.98 -4.60
CA LEU A 156 -9.38 4.60 -3.29
C LEU A 156 -8.69 3.31 -2.85
N ARG A 157 -8.04 3.35 -1.69
CA ARG A 157 -7.46 2.16 -1.06
C ARG A 157 -8.09 1.94 0.31
N VAL A 158 -8.50 0.71 0.60
CA VAL A 158 -9.02 0.29 1.90
C VAL A 158 -8.34 -0.99 2.35
N GLY A 159 -8.08 -1.12 3.64
CA GLY A 159 -7.39 -2.31 4.12
C GLY A 159 -7.24 -2.38 5.63
N VAL A 160 -6.41 -3.34 6.03
CA VAL A 160 -6.01 -3.59 7.42
C VAL A 160 -4.50 -3.41 7.52
N ALA A 161 -4.06 -2.74 8.58
CA ALA A 161 -2.66 -2.65 8.95
C ALA A 161 -2.42 -3.43 10.24
N PHE A 162 -1.29 -4.10 10.29
CA PHE A 162 -0.80 -4.88 11.42
C PHE A 162 0.46 -4.22 11.95
N LYS A 163 0.39 -3.70 13.17
CA LYS A 163 1.50 -3.02 13.82
C LYS A 163 2.36 -4.02 14.60
N PHE A 164 3.67 -3.86 14.49
CA PHE A 164 4.66 -4.69 15.22
C PHE A 164 5.23 -3.96 16.42
#